data_3ac7b40348053c5413b56ecee6909379
#
_entry.id   3ac7b40348053c5413b56ecee6909379
#
_cell.length_a   1.000
_cell.length_b   1.000
_cell.length_c   1.000
_cell.angle_alpha   90.00
_cell.angle_beta   90.00
_cell.angle_gamma   90.00
#
_symmetry.space_group_name_H-M   'P 1'
#
loop_
_entity.id
_entity.type
_entity.pdbx_description
1 polymer ?
#
loop_
_entity_poly.entity_id
_entity_poly.type
_entity_poly.pdbx_seq_one_letter_code
_entity_poly.pdbx_strand_id
1 'polypeptide(L)'
;KINEGMSMSEFKFIYFWEYFHRLWARLMGFVFAIPFFIFWRKGWLAKPLMRRLGITVLLAGLVASFGWIMVASGLIERPWVNAYKLTMHLSLACILYAYLLWTVFKVFQPQPLSFPQPMLKTWAKVITVVTAIQIILGGIMSGAKAGLFYPSWPDMNGESIPAVLLQGNMWNVENFVNYDATLFLPALVQFTHRSVAYILTIMVLYFAWQLLKRTEIRIIRLSAYMLVSMLIIQVVLGILTVINSVGMIPVALGVLHQAGAIFLLSTVLFVDYQMIRK
;
A
#
# COMPACT_ATOMS: atom_id res chain seq x y z
N LYS A 1 14.91 3.71 -28.68
CA LYS A 1 16.05 2.94 -28.12
C LYS A 1 15.71 2.26 -26.79
N ILE A 2 14.95 2.91 -25.87
CA ILE A 2 14.62 2.35 -24.55
C ILE A 2 13.71 1.10 -24.66
N ASN A 3 12.87 1.03 -25.67
CA ASN A 3 11.95 -0.08 -25.96
C ASN A 3 12.35 -0.84 -27.23
N GLU A 4 13.63 -0.84 -27.58
CA GLU A 4 14.18 -1.57 -28.71
C GLU A 4 14.00 -3.09 -28.47
N GLY A 5 13.25 -3.76 -29.35
CA GLY A 5 12.86 -5.17 -29.19
C GLY A 5 11.45 -5.44 -28.65
N MET A 6 10.72 -4.42 -28.20
CA MET A 6 9.32 -4.57 -27.79
C MET A 6 8.44 -4.79 -29.00
N SER A 7 7.62 -5.84 -28.97
CA SER A 7 6.64 -6.09 -30.02
C SER A 7 5.48 -5.09 -29.97
N MET A 8 4.80 -4.90 -31.12
CA MET A 8 3.62 -4.02 -31.19
C MET A 8 2.48 -4.50 -30.25
N SER A 9 2.36 -5.79 -30.02
CA SER A 9 1.36 -6.36 -29.11
C SER A 9 1.66 -6.06 -27.65
N GLU A 10 2.91 -6.17 -27.23
CA GLU A 10 3.37 -5.80 -25.89
C GLU A 10 3.20 -4.31 -25.64
N PHE A 11 3.56 -3.47 -26.60
CA PHE A 11 3.35 -2.02 -26.51
C PHE A 11 1.86 -1.68 -26.34
N LYS A 12 0.97 -2.26 -27.17
CA LYS A 12 -0.47 -2.03 -27.08
C LYS A 12 -1.05 -2.45 -25.74
N PHE A 13 -0.57 -3.58 -25.19
CA PHE A 13 -1.01 -4.07 -23.88
C PHE A 13 -0.63 -3.09 -22.76
N ILE A 14 0.62 -2.64 -22.70
CA ILE A 14 1.10 -1.67 -21.69
C ILE A 14 0.35 -0.34 -21.85
N TYR A 15 0.28 0.17 -23.08
CA TYR A 15 -0.42 1.43 -23.39
C TYR A 15 -1.89 1.39 -22.98
N PHE A 16 -2.59 0.26 -23.26
CA PHE A 16 -3.99 0.09 -22.87
C PHE A 16 -4.18 0.26 -21.36
N TRP A 17 -3.38 -0.43 -20.54
CA TRP A 17 -3.52 -0.36 -19.09
C TRP A 17 -3.16 1.01 -18.52
N GLU A 18 -2.13 1.67 -19.05
CA GLU A 18 -1.79 3.04 -18.68
C GLU A 18 -2.89 4.03 -19.04
N TYR A 19 -3.40 3.94 -20.26
CA TYR A 19 -4.48 4.81 -20.74
C TYR A 19 -5.77 4.58 -19.92
N PHE A 20 -6.13 3.31 -19.70
CA PHE A 20 -7.30 2.92 -18.92
C PHE A 20 -7.22 3.43 -17.49
N HIS A 21 -6.08 3.29 -16.82
CA HIS A 21 -5.86 3.85 -15.49
C HIS A 21 -6.05 5.38 -15.47
N ARG A 22 -5.47 6.09 -16.42
CA ARG A 22 -5.60 7.55 -16.53
C ARG A 22 -7.04 7.98 -16.83
N LEU A 23 -7.74 7.24 -17.69
CA LEU A 23 -9.16 7.49 -18.01
C LEU A 23 -10.03 7.29 -16.76
N TRP A 24 -9.86 6.16 -16.05
CA TRP A 24 -10.58 5.86 -14.83
C TRP A 24 -10.36 6.91 -13.75
N ALA A 25 -9.12 7.32 -13.53
CA ALA A 25 -8.79 8.36 -12.54
C ALA A 25 -9.51 9.69 -12.86
N ARG A 26 -9.55 10.10 -14.12
CA ARG A 26 -10.28 11.30 -14.56
C ARG A 26 -11.79 11.16 -14.36
N LEU A 27 -12.37 10.02 -14.78
CA LEU A 27 -13.81 9.76 -14.63
C LEU A 27 -14.20 9.77 -13.15
N MET A 28 -13.45 9.09 -12.28
CA MET A 28 -13.70 9.12 -10.83
C MET A 28 -13.58 10.52 -10.25
N GLY A 29 -12.64 11.33 -10.73
CA GLY A 29 -12.51 12.72 -10.35
C GLY A 29 -13.78 13.53 -10.68
N PHE A 30 -14.32 13.40 -11.89
CA PHE A 30 -15.56 14.07 -12.29
C PHE A 30 -16.78 13.53 -11.54
N VAL A 31 -16.92 12.21 -11.41
CA VAL A 31 -18.03 11.56 -10.70
C VAL A 31 -18.08 12.01 -9.24
N PHE A 32 -16.94 12.31 -8.63
CA PHE A 32 -16.87 12.82 -7.27
C PHE A 32 -17.05 14.36 -7.22
N ALA A 33 -16.31 15.10 -8.03
CA ALA A 33 -16.25 16.55 -7.95
C ALA A 33 -17.57 17.24 -8.36
N ILE A 34 -18.25 16.73 -9.39
CA ILE A 34 -19.50 17.33 -9.87
C ILE A 34 -20.60 17.25 -8.81
N PRO A 35 -20.95 16.08 -8.24
CA PRO A 35 -21.95 16.01 -7.16
C PRO A 35 -21.50 16.79 -5.91
N PHE A 36 -20.23 16.74 -5.54
CA PHE A 36 -19.70 17.51 -4.42
C PHE A 36 -19.96 19.01 -4.59
N PHE A 37 -19.66 19.57 -5.74
CA PHE A 37 -19.87 20.98 -6.04
C PHE A 37 -21.37 21.36 -6.05
N ILE A 38 -22.22 20.52 -6.64
CA ILE A 38 -23.68 20.73 -6.64
C ILE A 38 -24.23 20.74 -5.21
N PHE A 39 -23.85 19.74 -4.40
CA PHE A 39 -24.34 19.62 -3.02
C PHE A 39 -23.82 20.77 -2.14
N TRP A 40 -22.58 21.20 -2.37
CA TRP A 40 -22.04 22.38 -1.70
C TRP A 40 -22.85 23.64 -2.05
N ARG A 41 -23.09 23.90 -3.32
CA ARG A 41 -23.86 25.08 -3.77
C ARG A 41 -25.30 25.08 -3.26
N LYS A 42 -25.90 23.90 -3.16
CA LYS A 42 -27.28 23.74 -2.67
C LYS A 42 -27.38 23.67 -1.12
N GLY A 43 -26.27 23.61 -0.41
CA GLY A 43 -26.26 23.49 1.05
C GLY A 43 -26.84 22.17 1.58
N TRP A 44 -26.83 21.10 0.76
CA TRP A 44 -27.44 19.81 1.13
C TRP A 44 -26.61 18.99 2.09
N LEU A 45 -25.35 19.33 2.27
CA LEU A 45 -24.42 18.59 3.15
C LEU A 45 -24.18 19.33 4.46
N ALA A 46 -24.20 18.61 5.56
CA ALA A 46 -23.81 19.12 6.85
C ALA A 46 -22.33 19.60 6.82
N LYS A 47 -22.03 20.71 7.51
CA LYS A 47 -20.69 21.31 7.55
C LYS A 47 -19.54 20.34 7.84
N PRO A 48 -19.67 19.37 8.80
CA PRO A 48 -18.61 18.39 9.06
C PRO A 48 -18.34 17.47 7.87
N LEU A 49 -19.38 17.01 7.16
CA LEU A 49 -19.24 16.15 6.00
C LEU A 49 -18.67 16.95 4.82
N MET A 50 -19.15 18.17 4.60
CA MET A 50 -18.62 19.07 3.57
C MET A 50 -17.11 19.27 3.72
N ARG A 51 -16.63 19.54 4.94
CA ARG A 51 -15.20 19.69 5.21
C ARG A 51 -14.42 18.42 4.86
N ARG A 52 -14.97 17.24 5.19
CA ARG A 52 -14.32 15.96 4.88
C ARG A 52 -14.22 15.72 3.38
N LEU A 53 -15.30 15.96 2.65
CA LEU A 53 -15.33 15.80 1.18
C LEU A 53 -14.40 16.82 0.51
N GLY A 54 -14.31 18.05 1.02
CA GLY A 54 -13.34 19.04 0.56
C GLY A 54 -11.89 18.59 0.73
N ILE A 55 -11.55 18.01 1.89
CA ILE A 55 -10.22 17.39 2.11
C ILE A 55 -9.98 16.23 1.13
N THR A 56 -11.02 15.43 0.83
CA THR A 56 -10.93 14.36 -0.18
C THR A 56 -10.56 14.91 -1.56
N VAL A 57 -11.18 16.02 -1.99
CA VAL A 57 -10.82 16.69 -3.26
C VAL A 57 -9.36 17.13 -3.27
N LEU A 58 -8.88 17.73 -2.18
CA LEU A 58 -7.49 18.15 -2.06
C LEU A 58 -6.52 16.96 -2.12
N LEU A 59 -6.81 15.89 -1.39
CA LEU A 59 -6.00 14.66 -1.42
C LEU A 59 -6.00 14.02 -2.81
N ALA A 60 -7.15 13.97 -3.48
CA ALA A 60 -7.24 13.46 -4.86
C ALA A 60 -6.42 14.32 -5.83
N GLY A 61 -6.43 15.64 -5.66
CA GLY A 61 -5.58 16.57 -6.41
C GLY A 61 -4.10 16.30 -6.20
N LEU A 62 -3.68 16.05 -4.94
CA LEU A 62 -2.30 15.67 -4.63
C LEU A 62 -1.90 14.36 -5.28
N VAL A 63 -2.75 13.32 -5.19
CA VAL A 63 -2.50 12.03 -5.85
C VAL A 63 -2.32 12.23 -7.36
N ALA A 64 -3.20 12.99 -8.00
CA ALA A 64 -3.12 13.27 -9.44
C ALA A 64 -1.83 14.02 -9.81
N SER A 65 -1.45 15.04 -9.02
CA SER A 65 -0.22 15.83 -9.24
C SER A 65 1.03 14.97 -9.12
N PHE A 66 1.11 14.12 -8.09
CA PHE A 66 2.25 13.22 -7.93
C PHE A 66 2.29 12.11 -9.00
N GLY A 67 1.12 11.64 -9.46
CA GLY A 67 1.06 10.74 -10.61
C GLY A 67 1.58 11.39 -11.89
N TRP A 68 1.28 12.67 -12.12
CA TRP A 68 1.82 13.43 -13.24
C TRP A 68 3.34 13.64 -13.11
N ILE A 69 3.84 14.05 -11.94
CA ILE A 69 5.28 14.22 -11.67
C ILE A 69 6.02 12.88 -11.89
N MET A 70 5.45 11.77 -11.44
CA MET A 70 6.02 10.44 -11.61
C MET A 70 6.24 10.11 -13.08
N VAL A 71 5.23 10.32 -13.93
CA VAL A 71 5.31 10.03 -15.37
C VAL A 71 6.18 11.04 -16.10
N ALA A 72 6.02 12.34 -15.82
CA ALA A 72 6.79 13.42 -16.48
C ALA A 72 8.30 13.34 -16.22
N SER A 73 8.70 12.77 -15.09
CA SER A 73 10.12 12.64 -14.71
C SER A 73 10.68 11.23 -14.88
N GLY A 74 9.86 10.28 -15.31
CA GLY A 74 10.26 8.95 -15.72
C GLY A 74 10.45 8.86 -17.23
N LEU A 75 10.88 7.68 -17.73
CA LEU A 75 10.94 7.35 -19.16
C LEU A 75 11.92 8.20 -20.01
N ILE A 76 12.72 9.08 -19.40
CA ILE A 76 13.74 9.87 -20.10
C ILE A 76 15.05 9.08 -20.18
N GLU A 77 15.54 8.62 -19.04
CA GLU A 77 16.81 7.89 -18.91
C GLU A 77 16.60 6.39 -18.67
N ARG A 78 15.39 5.98 -18.22
CA ARG A 78 15.03 4.62 -17.81
C ARG A 78 13.73 4.19 -18.48
N PRO A 79 13.55 2.89 -18.81
CA PRO A 79 12.30 2.39 -19.39
C PRO A 79 11.17 2.22 -18.34
N TRP A 80 11.37 2.66 -17.11
CA TRP A 80 10.39 2.57 -16.00
C TRP A 80 10.43 3.83 -15.14
N VAL A 81 9.39 4.00 -14.33
CA VAL A 81 9.27 5.11 -13.39
C VAL A 81 10.20 4.93 -12.19
N ASN A 82 10.64 6.05 -11.61
CA ASN A 82 11.50 6.05 -10.43
C ASN A 82 10.79 5.43 -9.22
N ALA A 83 11.47 4.53 -8.48
CA ALA A 83 10.91 3.78 -7.35
C ALA A 83 10.37 4.68 -6.24
N TYR A 84 11.06 5.76 -5.91
CA TYR A 84 10.63 6.70 -4.88
C TYR A 84 9.38 7.47 -5.28
N LYS A 85 9.30 7.92 -6.54
CA LYS A 85 8.13 8.64 -7.05
C LYS A 85 6.90 7.73 -7.16
N LEU A 86 7.10 6.48 -7.58
CA LEU A 86 6.05 5.45 -7.55
C LEU A 86 5.53 5.24 -6.13
N THR A 87 6.44 5.10 -5.17
CA THR A 87 6.08 4.90 -3.77
C THR A 87 5.35 6.11 -3.17
N MET A 88 5.77 7.33 -3.50
CA MET A 88 5.07 8.54 -3.05
C MET A 88 3.65 8.61 -3.60
N HIS A 89 3.47 8.33 -4.90
CA HIS A 89 2.14 8.29 -5.52
C HIS A 89 1.25 7.22 -4.87
N LEU A 90 1.77 6.00 -4.68
CA LEU A 90 1.08 4.91 -3.98
C LEU A 90 0.71 5.28 -2.54
N SER A 91 1.64 5.88 -1.79
CA SER A 91 1.40 6.28 -0.41
C SER A 91 0.31 7.33 -0.29
N LEU A 92 0.30 8.33 -1.16
CA LEU A 92 -0.75 9.34 -1.21
C LEU A 92 -2.11 8.73 -1.59
N ALA A 93 -2.14 7.78 -2.52
CA ALA A 93 -3.35 7.04 -2.86
C ALA A 93 -3.88 6.21 -1.67
N CYS A 94 -3.00 5.56 -0.90
CA CYS A 94 -3.37 4.86 0.33
C CYS A 94 -3.90 5.80 1.42
N ILE A 95 -3.33 6.99 1.57
CA ILE A 95 -3.82 8.02 2.50
C ILE A 95 -5.22 8.50 2.07
N LEU A 96 -5.41 8.80 0.80
CA LEU A 96 -6.72 9.15 0.24
C LEU A 96 -7.74 8.04 0.51
N TYR A 97 -7.37 6.80 0.22
CA TYR A 97 -8.22 5.63 0.46
C TYR A 97 -8.60 5.49 1.94
N ALA A 98 -7.63 5.53 2.85
CA ALA A 98 -7.86 5.42 4.29
C ALA A 98 -8.76 6.55 4.80
N TYR A 99 -8.56 7.77 4.30
CA TYR A 99 -9.38 8.94 4.65
C TYR A 99 -10.83 8.80 4.17
N LEU A 100 -11.02 8.32 2.94
CA LEU A 100 -12.35 8.03 2.38
C LEU A 100 -13.04 6.92 3.17
N LEU A 101 -12.35 5.81 3.41
CA LEU A 101 -12.87 4.69 4.17
C LEU A 101 -13.30 5.12 5.59
N TRP A 102 -12.46 5.91 6.27
CA TRP A 102 -12.80 6.48 7.57
C TRP A 102 -14.02 7.43 7.50
N THR A 103 -14.17 8.16 6.41
CA THR A 103 -15.33 9.02 6.18
C THR A 103 -16.61 8.18 5.97
N VAL A 104 -16.49 7.08 5.21
CA VAL A 104 -17.57 6.11 5.04
C VAL A 104 -18.00 5.53 6.40
N PHE A 105 -17.08 5.10 7.23
CA PHE A 105 -17.43 4.63 8.58
C PHE A 105 -18.21 5.66 9.38
N LYS A 106 -17.76 6.93 9.36
CA LYS A 106 -18.45 8.01 10.08
C LYS A 106 -19.85 8.34 9.56
N VAL A 107 -20.11 8.11 8.28
CA VAL A 107 -21.42 8.36 7.66
C VAL A 107 -22.37 7.20 7.89
N PHE A 108 -21.93 5.96 7.66
CA PHE A 108 -22.77 4.78 7.74
C PHE A 108 -22.92 4.22 9.17
N GLN A 109 -21.93 4.44 10.03
CA GLN A 109 -21.96 4.04 11.43
C GLN A 109 -21.50 5.21 12.31
N PRO A 110 -22.32 6.27 12.46
CA PRO A 110 -21.93 7.48 13.24
C PRO A 110 -21.56 7.19 14.69
N GLN A 111 -22.08 6.10 15.22
CA GLN A 111 -21.79 5.64 16.57
C GLN A 111 -21.01 4.33 16.51
N PRO A 112 -19.66 4.36 16.72
CA PRO A 112 -18.89 3.14 16.84
C PRO A 112 -19.37 2.32 18.03
N LEU A 113 -19.04 1.03 18.07
CA LEU A 113 -19.49 0.08 19.12
C LEU A 113 -19.00 0.46 20.52
N SER A 114 -18.10 1.43 20.63
CA SER A 114 -17.52 1.87 21.90
C SER A 114 -16.97 0.70 22.72
N PHE A 115 -16.00 0.00 22.13
CA PHE A 115 -15.26 -1.05 22.82
C PHE A 115 -14.08 -0.41 23.58
N PRO A 116 -14.23 -0.04 24.87
CA PRO A 116 -13.25 0.76 25.58
C PRO A 116 -12.11 -0.12 26.12
N GLN A 117 -11.19 -0.49 25.24
CA GLN A 117 -9.98 -1.21 25.59
C GLN A 117 -8.75 -0.38 25.18
N PRO A 118 -8.22 0.48 26.07
CA PRO A 118 -7.14 1.43 25.74
C PRO A 118 -5.92 0.74 25.14
N MET A 119 -5.54 -0.43 25.67
CA MET A 119 -4.41 -1.20 25.18
C MET A 119 -4.64 -1.68 23.73
N LEU A 120 -5.83 -2.22 23.44
CA LEU A 120 -6.15 -2.72 22.10
C LEU A 120 -6.25 -1.56 21.08
N LYS A 121 -6.75 -0.40 21.52
CA LYS A 121 -6.74 0.81 20.69
C LYS A 121 -5.31 1.24 20.31
N THR A 122 -4.39 1.19 21.25
CA THR A 122 -2.97 1.48 20.98
C THR A 122 -2.40 0.46 20.00
N TRP A 123 -2.67 -0.84 20.20
CA TRP A 123 -2.25 -1.89 19.28
C TRP A 123 -2.81 -1.70 17.87
N ALA A 124 -4.11 -1.37 17.73
CA ALA A 124 -4.73 -1.09 16.44
C ALA A 124 -4.00 0.03 15.69
N LYS A 125 -3.68 1.14 16.39
CA LYS A 125 -2.94 2.25 15.80
C LYS A 125 -1.52 1.87 15.40
N VAL A 126 -0.80 1.16 16.27
CA VAL A 126 0.58 0.71 15.96
C VAL A 126 0.57 -0.22 14.74
N ILE A 127 -0.36 -1.17 14.69
CA ILE A 127 -0.51 -2.07 13.53
C ILE A 127 -0.87 -1.28 12.26
N THR A 128 -1.74 -0.27 12.35
CA THR A 128 -2.05 0.60 11.21
C THR A 128 -0.78 1.30 10.69
N VAL A 129 0.03 1.85 11.59
CA VAL A 129 1.28 2.52 11.20
C VAL A 129 2.28 1.53 10.60
N VAL A 130 2.48 0.36 11.21
CA VAL A 130 3.39 -0.66 10.69
C VAL A 130 2.89 -1.19 9.35
N THR A 131 1.57 -1.37 9.16
CA THR A 131 0.99 -1.74 7.86
C THR A 131 1.25 -0.65 6.80
N ALA A 132 1.15 0.63 7.16
CA ALA A 132 1.47 1.72 6.24
C ALA A 132 2.96 1.71 5.86
N ILE A 133 3.87 1.51 6.82
CA ILE A 133 5.31 1.34 6.54
C ILE A 133 5.55 0.13 5.62
N GLN A 134 4.89 -0.99 5.86
CA GLN A 134 4.99 -2.19 5.03
C GLN A 134 4.55 -1.94 3.58
N ILE A 135 3.48 -1.15 3.37
CA ILE A 135 3.01 -0.74 2.03
C ILE A 135 4.04 0.16 1.36
N ILE A 136 4.64 1.12 2.08
CA ILE A 136 5.70 1.98 1.57
C ILE A 136 6.91 1.16 1.12
N LEU A 137 7.38 0.24 1.95
CA LEU A 137 8.48 -0.67 1.62
C LEU A 137 8.15 -1.53 0.39
N GLY A 138 6.90 -2.03 0.29
CA GLY A 138 6.41 -2.76 -0.87
C GLY A 138 6.40 -1.91 -2.14
N GLY A 139 6.09 -0.62 -2.03
CA GLY A 139 6.17 0.33 -3.14
C GLY A 139 7.60 0.52 -3.66
N ILE A 140 8.56 0.72 -2.76
CA ILE A 140 9.99 0.81 -3.12
C ILE A 140 10.48 -0.50 -3.73
N MET A 141 10.12 -1.64 -3.12
CA MET A 141 10.48 -2.97 -3.60
C MET A 141 9.98 -3.22 -5.03
N SER A 142 8.73 -2.84 -5.31
CA SER A 142 8.15 -2.96 -6.65
C SER A 142 8.85 -2.03 -7.64
N GLY A 143 9.05 -0.77 -7.28
CA GLY A 143 9.70 0.23 -8.14
C GLY A 143 11.18 -0.07 -8.42
N ALA A 144 11.91 -0.60 -7.44
CA ALA A 144 13.29 -1.06 -7.59
C ALA A 144 13.39 -2.46 -8.21
N LYS A 145 12.27 -3.13 -8.50
CA LYS A 145 12.22 -4.52 -9.02
C LYS A 145 13.02 -5.51 -8.18
N ALA A 146 13.07 -5.28 -6.86
CA ALA A 146 13.96 -6.00 -5.95
C ALA A 146 13.76 -7.52 -5.95
N GLY A 147 12.53 -7.99 -6.23
CA GLY A 147 12.22 -9.42 -6.34
C GLY A 147 13.02 -10.16 -7.39
N LEU A 148 13.43 -9.49 -8.49
CA LEU A 148 14.24 -10.12 -9.55
C LEU A 148 15.65 -10.48 -9.10
N PHE A 149 16.19 -9.77 -8.11
CA PHE A 149 17.56 -9.95 -7.64
C PHE A 149 17.67 -11.03 -6.56
N TYR A 150 16.63 -11.24 -5.76
CA TYR A 150 16.59 -12.23 -4.68
C TYR A 150 15.29 -13.04 -4.72
N PRO A 151 15.09 -13.89 -5.76
CA PRO A 151 13.85 -14.64 -5.97
C PRO A 151 13.73 -15.91 -5.11
N SER A 152 14.30 -15.95 -3.94
CA SER A 152 14.25 -17.09 -3.01
C SER A 152 13.55 -16.75 -1.69
N TRP A 153 13.07 -17.76 -0.99
CA TRP A 153 12.46 -17.67 0.33
C TRP A 153 12.61 -19.03 1.05
N PRO A 154 12.94 -19.09 2.36
CA PRO A 154 13.02 -17.96 3.33
C PRO A 154 14.31 -17.15 3.27
N ASP A 155 15.34 -17.64 2.66
CA ASP A 155 16.62 -16.95 2.46
C ASP A 155 16.58 -15.91 1.33
N MET A 156 17.70 -15.27 1.08
CA MET A 156 17.94 -14.34 -0.02
C MET A 156 19.15 -14.86 -0.84
N ASN A 157 18.87 -15.79 -1.78
CA ASN A 157 19.89 -16.50 -2.59
C ASN A 157 20.91 -17.29 -1.73
N GLY A 158 20.42 -17.99 -0.70
CA GLY A 158 21.25 -18.76 0.22
C GLY A 158 21.79 -17.98 1.42
N GLU A 159 21.56 -16.67 1.48
CA GLU A 159 22.01 -15.81 2.58
C GLU A 159 20.83 -15.42 3.48
N SER A 160 21.00 -15.44 4.80
CA SER A 160 20.02 -14.90 5.74
C SER A 160 20.02 -13.37 5.72
N ILE A 161 21.18 -12.76 5.56
CA ILE A 161 21.39 -11.33 5.37
C ILE A 161 22.30 -11.17 4.15
N PRO A 162 21.85 -10.50 3.07
CA PRO A 162 22.69 -10.30 1.89
C PRO A 162 24.04 -9.66 2.22
N ALA A 163 25.13 -10.25 1.75
CA ALA A 163 26.49 -9.81 2.05
C ALA A 163 26.74 -8.34 1.67
N VAL A 164 26.07 -7.83 0.64
CA VAL A 164 26.15 -6.43 0.22
C VAL A 164 25.71 -5.45 1.32
N LEU A 165 24.82 -5.87 2.23
CA LEU A 165 24.36 -5.04 3.35
C LEU A 165 25.36 -4.96 4.50
N LEU A 166 26.30 -5.91 4.56
CA LEU A 166 27.35 -5.95 5.57
C LEU A 166 28.59 -5.15 5.18
N GLN A 167 28.66 -4.67 3.96
CA GLN A 167 29.76 -3.87 3.43
C GLN A 167 29.55 -2.39 3.75
N GLY A 168 30.37 -1.82 4.66
CA GLY A 168 30.24 -0.43 5.10
C GLY A 168 30.38 0.61 3.98
N ASN A 169 31.18 0.32 2.95
CA ASN A 169 31.35 1.19 1.79
C ASN A 169 30.09 1.27 0.90
N MET A 170 29.17 0.34 1.01
CA MET A 170 27.90 0.36 0.27
C MET A 170 26.86 1.33 0.87
N TRP A 171 27.03 1.72 2.15
CA TRP A 171 26.15 2.65 2.85
C TRP A 171 26.51 4.11 2.55
N ASN A 172 26.34 4.51 1.30
CA ASN A 172 26.61 5.85 0.80
C ASN A 172 25.41 6.40 0.04
N VAL A 173 25.31 7.73 -0.10
CA VAL A 173 24.18 8.41 -0.74
C VAL A 173 24.00 7.98 -2.20
N GLU A 174 25.09 7.69 -2.90
CA GLU A 174 25.06 7.30 -4.30
C GLU A 174 24.22 6.02 -4.53
N ASN A 175 24.36 5.01 -3.67
CA ASN A 175 23.62 3.77 -3.76
C ASN A 175 22.12 3.92 -3.46
N PHE A 176 21.70 5.02 -2.84
CA PHE A 176 20.27 5.36 -2.68
C PHE A 176 19.75 6.17 -3.86
N VAL A 177 20.55 7.07 -4.43
CA VAL A 177 20.13 7.93 -5.55
C VAL A 177 20.15 7.16 -6.87
N ASN A 178 21.28 6.50 -7.17
CA ASN A 178 21.51 5.66 -8.36
C ASN A 178 21.30 4.18 -8.04
N TYR A 179 20.15 3.89 -7.42
CA TYR A 179 19.81 2.57 -6.86
C TYR A 179 19.79 1.43 -7.89
N ASP A 180 19.77 1.71 -9.18
CA ASP A 180 19.85 0.70 -10.24
C ASP A 180 21.30 0.27 -10.55
N ALA A 181 22.29 1.00 -10.07
CA ALA A 181 23.70 0.74 -10.35
C ALA A 181 24.27 -0.43 -9.53
N THR A 182 23.66 -0.74 -8.37
CA THR A 182 24.16 -1.77 -7.45
C THR A 182 23.02 -2.60 -6.88
N LEU A 183 23.35 -3.74 -6.27
CA LEU A 183 22.38 -4.59 -5.57
C LEU A 183 22.02 -4.06 -4.18
N PHE A 184 22.60 -2.95 -3.72
CA PHE A 184 22.42 -2.46 -2.35
C PHE A 184 20.96 -2.12 -2.01
N LEU A 185 20.32 -1.22 -2.76
CA LEU A 185 18.93 -0.85 -2.46
C LEU A 185 17.95 -2.01 -2.66
N PRO A 186 18.01 -2.81 -3.76
CA PRO A 186 17.19 -4.01 -3.88
C PRO A 186 17.33 -4.98 -2.69
N ALA A 187 18.55 -5.23 -2.24
CA ALA A 187 18.80 -6.08 -1.06
C ALA A 187 18.22 -5.47 0.22
N LEU A 188 18.50 -4.19 0.46
CA LEU A 188 18.06 -3.48 1.66
C LEU A 188 16.54 -3.45 1.77
N VAL A 189 15.85 -3.03 0.72
CA VAL A 189 14.38 -2.91 0.77
C VAL A 189 13.71 -4.26 0.89
N GLN A 190 14.23 -5.30 0.22
CA GLN A 190 13.66 -6.63 0.30
C GLN A 190 13.89 -7.26 1.68
N PHE A 191 15.09 -7.14 2.24
CA PHE A 191 15.41 -7.59 3.59
C PHE A 191 14.52 -6.89 4.63
N THR A 192 14.42 -5.56 4.54
CA THR A 192 13.60 -4.77 5.47
C THR A 192 12.12 -5.09 5.33
N HIS A 193 11.60 -5.19 4.09
CA HIS A 193 10.20 -5.55 3.85
C HIS A 193 9.84 -6.92 4.44
N ARG A 194 10.70 -7.93 4.29
CA ARG A 194 10.51 -9.26 4.90
C ARG A 194 10.56 -9.20 6.43
N SER A 195 11.55 -8.49 6.99
CA SER A 195 11.69 -8.35 8.44
C SER A 195 10.47 -7.68 9.07
N VAL A 196 9.98 -6.59 8.46
CA VAL A 196 8.76 -5.90 8.92
C VAL A 196 7.53 -6.80 8.73
N ALA A 197 7.47 -7.61 7.67
CA ALA A 197 6.38 -8.58 7.48
C ALA A 197 6.33 -9.63 8.59
N TYR A 198 7.47 -10.15 9.05
CA TYR A 198 7.52 -11.09 10.18
C TYR A 198 7.05 -10.44 11.48
N ILE A 199 7.53 -9.22 11.76
CA ILE A 199 7.09 -8.44 12.93
C ILE A 199 5.58 -8.17 12.86
N LEU A 200 5.08 -7.70 11.74
CA LEU A 200 3.66 -7.42 11.53
C LEU A 200 2.81 -8.69 11.70
N THR A 201 3.30 -9.83 11.21
CA THR A 201 2.64 -11.13 11.39
C THR A 201 2.44 -11.45 12.86
N ILE A 202 3.48 -11.35 13.68
CA ILE A 202 3.41 -11.60 15.12
C ILE A 202 2.43 -10.61 15.78
N MET A 203 2.53 -9.34 15.44
CA MET A 203 1.68 -8.28 15.98
C MET A 203 0.20 -8.51 15.67
N VAL A 204 -0.14 -8.85 14.43
CA VAL A 204 -1.53 -9.08 14.00
C VAL A 204 -2.10 -10.34 14.66
N LEU A 205 -1.33 -11.43 14.74
CA LEU A 205 -1.76 -12.66 15.42
C LEU A 205 -2.01 -12.42 16.91
N TYR A 206 -1.10 -11.72 17.59
CA TYR A 206 -1.28 -11.35 18.98
C TYR A 206 -2.51 -10.46 19.18
N PHE A 207 -2.69 -9.47 18.32
CA PHE A 207 -3.83 -8.56 18.38
C PHE A 207 -5.16 -9.29 18.15
N ALA A 208 -5.24 -10.14 17.13
CA ALA A 208 -6.42 -10.94 16.86
C ALA A 208 -6.78 -11.88 18.04
N TRP A 209 -5.76 -12.53 18.63
CA TRP A 209 -5.95 -13.32 19.85
C TRP A 209 -6.50 -12.50 21.00
N GLN A 210 -5.96 -11.31 21.25
CA GLN A 210 -6.45 -10.41 22.29
C GLN A 210 -7.89 -9.93 22.03
N LEU A 211 -8.25 -9.66 20.77
CA LEU A 211 -9.63 -9.33 20.40
C LEU A 211 -10.58 -10.49 20.75
N LEU A 212 -10.23 -11.71 20.33
CA LEU A 212 -11.05 -12.90 20.58
C LEU A 212 -11.22 -13.22 22.08
N LYS A 213 -10.16 -12.95 22.88
CA LYS A 213 -10.17 -13.19 24.33
C LYS A 213 -10.99 -12.15 25.11
N ARG A 214 -11.06 -10.91 24.63
CA ARG A 214 -11.58 -9.78 25.42
C ARG A 214 -12.97 -9.28 25.01
N THR A 215 -13.58 -9.87 23.99
CA THR A 215 -14.92 -9.45 23.56
C THR A 215 -15.73 -10.59 23.01
N GLU A 216 -17.03 -10.55 23.32
CA GLU A 216 -18.06 -11.41 22.71
C GLU A 216 -18.82 -10.68 21.59
N ILE A 217 -18.47 -9.43 21.30
CA ILE A 217 -19.10 -8.65 20.23
C ILE A 217 -18.81 -9.31 18.90
N ARG A 218 -19.85 -9.89 18.28
CA ARG A 218 -19.74 -10.72 17.05
C ARG A 218 -18.94 -10.05 15.94
N ILE A 219 -19.16 -8.75 15.68
CA ILE A 219 -18.47 -8.04 14.59
C ILE A 219 -16.96 -7.84 14.88
N ILE A 220 -16.57 -7.66 16.13
CA ILE A 220 -15.16 -7.56 16.52
C ILE A 220 -14.47 -8.93 16.39
N ARG A 221 -15.14 -10.00 16.80
CA ARG A 221 -14.63 -11.37 16.63
C ARG A 221 -14.49 -11.73 15.15
N LEU A 222 -15.49 -11.37 14.33
CA LEU A 222 -15.42 -11.56 12.88
C LEU A 222 -14.23 -10.78 12.28
N SER A 223 -14.01 -9.55 12.73
CA SER A 223 -12.86 -8.75 12.29
C SER A 223 -11.52 -9.39 12.67
N ALA A 224 -11.44 -10.03 13.85
CA ALA A 224 -10.23 -10.77 14.24
C ALA A 224 -9.97 -11.97 13.31
N TYR A 225 -10.99 -12.74 12.94
CA TYR A 225 -10.85 -13.81 11.95
C TYR A 225 -10.48 -13.28 10.56
N MET A 226 -11.08 -12.17 10.13
CA MET A 226 -10.73 -11.51 8.87
C MET A 226 -9.27 -11.03 8.86
N LEU A 227 -8.77 -10.46 9.96
CA LEU A 227 -7.37 -10.05 10.09
C LEU A 227 -6.42 -11.24 9.90
N VAL A 228 -6.69 -12.37 10.57
CA VAL A 228 -5.85 -13.58 10.45
C VAL A 228 -5.93 -14.15 9.03
N SER A 229 -7.13 -14.25 8.45
CA SER A 229 -7.31 -14.77 7.09
C SER A 229 -6.59 -13.91 6.06
N MET A 230 -6.76 -12.57 6.13
CA MET A 230 -6.09 -11.64 5.22
C MET A 230 -4.57 -11.65 5.42
N LEU A 231 -4.08 -11.80 6.65
CA LEU A 231 -2.66 -11.94 6.93
C LEU A 231 -2.08 -13.19 6.26
N ILE A 232 -2.74 -14.35 6.41
CA ILE A 232 -2.29 -15.60 5.78
C ILE A 232 -2.25 -15.45 4.27
N ILE A 233 -3.33 -14.94 3.66
CA ILE A 233 -3.38 -14.68 2.22
C ILE A 233 -2.24 -13.74 1.80
N GLN A 234 -2.00 -12.69 2.57
CA GLN A 234 -0.98 -11.69 2.28
C GLN A 234 0.43 -12.26 2.33
N VAL A 235 0.74 -13.10 3.34
CA VAL A 235 2.03 -13.76 3.47
C VAL A 235 2.24 -14.75 2.31
N VAL A 236 1.25 -15.58 2.02
CA VAL A 236 1.31 -16.56 0.91
C VAL A 236 1.51 -15.85 -0.42
N LEU A 237 0.72 -14.80 -0.72
CA LEU A 237 0.88 -14.03 -1.96
C LEU A 237 2.25 -13.36 -2.05
N GLY A 238 2.79 -12.85 -0.93
CA GLY A 238 4.13 -12.27 -0.88
C GLY A 238 5.23 -13.28 -1.21
N ILE A 239 5.16 -14.46 -0.60
CA ILE A 239 6.10 -15.57 -0.88
C ILE A 239 6.00 -16.01 -2.34
N LEU A 240 4.77 -16.26 -2.83
CA LEU A 240 4.55 -16.66 -4.22
C LEU A 240 5.05 -15.59 -5.20
N THR A 241 4.86 -14.31 -4.89
CA THR A 241 5.37 -13.22 -5.74
C THR A 241 6.89 -13.28 -5.84
N VAL A 242 7.57 -13.46 -4.72
CA VAL A 242 9.04 -13.49 -4.68
C VAL A 242 9.61 -14.71 -5.41
N ILE A 243 9.16 -15.92 -5.08
CA ILE A 243 9.73 -17.16 -5.67
C ILE A 243 9.41 -17.30 -7.17
N ASN A 244 8.40 -16.60 -7.67
CA ASN A 244 8.09 -16.55 -9.11
C ASN A 244 8.71 -15.35 -9.82
N SER A 245 9.53 -14.53 -9.13
CA SER A 245 10.22 -13.38 -9.75
C SER A 245 11.53 -13.79 -10.46
N VAL A 246 11.58 -14.98 -11.05
CA VAL A 246 12.75 -15.49 -11.78
C VAL A 246 12.71 -14.96 -13.22
N GLY A 247 13.65 -14.06 -13.55
CA GLY A 247 13.77 -13.47 -14.88
C GLY A 247 12.66 -12.50 -15.29
N MET A 248 11.49 -12.58 -14.67
CA MET A 248 10.35 -11.69 -14.94
C MET A 248 9.54 -11.43 -13.66
N ILE A 249 8.86 -10.28 -13.62
CA ILE A 249 7.98 -9.95 -12.51
C ILE A 249 6.62 -10.62 -12.71
N PRO A 250 6.12 -11.43 -11.75
CA PRO A 250 4.80 -12.04 -11.82
C PRO A 250 3.71 -10.99 -11.50
N VAL A 251 3.34 -10.18 -12.50
CA VAL A 251 2.46 -9.00 -12.35
C VAL A 251 1.15 -9.35 -11.65
N ALA A 252 0.50 -10.46 -12.03
CA ALA A 252 -0.77 -10.87 -11.42
C ALA A 252 -0.63 -11.12 -9.91
N LEU A 253 0.41 -11.84 -9.48
CA LEU A 253 0.68 -12.09 -8.06
C LEU A 253 1.00 -10.79 -7.32
N GLY A 254 1.77 -9.89 -7.93
CA GLY A 254 2.09 -8.58 -7.37
C GLY A 254 0.83 -7.73 -7.15
N VAL A 255 -0.08 -7.70 -8.13
CA VAL A 255 -1.36 -6.98 -8.03
C VAL A 255 -2.26 -7.59 -6.94
N LEU A 256 -2.36 -8.92 -6.87
CA LEU A 256 -3.12 -9.60 -5.82
C LEU A 256 -2.54 -9.34 -4.44
N HIS A 257 -1.21 -9.36 -4.31
CA HIS A 257 -0.53 -9.03 -3.05
C HIS A 257 -0.80 -7.58 -2.63
N GLN A 258 -0.76 -6.63 -3.55
CA GLN A 258 -1.11 -5.23 -3.28
C GLN A 258 -2.59 -5.07 -2.88
N ALA A 259 -3.50 -5.75 -3.57
CA ALA A 259 -4.93 -5.74 -3.22
C ALA A 259 -5.17 -6.31 -1.81
N GLY A 260 -4.52 -7.42 -1.47
CA GLY A 260 -4.60 -8.01 -0.14
C GLY A 260 -4.10 -7.06 0.96
N ALA A 261 -3.06 -6.27 0.71
CA ALA A 261 -2.56 -5.26 1.64
C ALA A 261 -3.62 -4.16 1.93
N ILE A 262 -4.37 -3.74 0.90
CA ILE A 262 -5.48 -2.78 1.06
C ILE A 262 -6.62 -3.38 1.90
N PHE A 263 -6.97 -4.65 1.70
CA PHE A 263 -7.97 -5.33 2.53
C PHE A 263 -7.53 -5.49 3.98
N LEU A 264 -6.27 -5.84 4.22
CA LEU A 264 -5.70 -5.91 5.56
C LEU A 264 -5.76 -4.54 6.25
N LEU A 265 -5.31 -3.48 5.58
CA LEU A 265 -5.39 -2.10 6.08
C LEU A 265 -6.84 -1.71 6.40
N SER A 266 -7.79 -2.05 5.53
CA SER A 266 -9.21 -1.75 5.73
C SER A 266 -9.76 -2.39 6.99
N THR A 267 -9.39 -3.65 7.25
CA THR A 267 -9.83 -4.39 8.42
C THR A 267 -9.24 -3.81 9.71
N VAL A 268 -7.95 -3.43 9.69
CA VAL A 268 -7.31 -2.78 10.84
C VAL A 268 -7.96 -1.42 11.13
N LEU A 269 -8.20 -0.60 10.09
CA LEU A 269 -8.88 0.70 10.24
C LEU A 269 -10.31 0.55 10.77
N PHE A 270 -11.03 -0.49 10.33
CA PHE A 270 -12.36 -0.77 10.84
C PHE A 270 -12.33 -1.09 12.34
N VAL A 271 -11.41 -1.95 12.78
CA VAL A 271 -11.26 -2.27 14.20
C VAL A 271 -10.87 -1.03 15.02
N ASP A 272 -9.93 -0.20 14.53
CA ASP A 272 -9.57 1.06 15.21
C ASP A 272 -10.76 2.00 15.32
N TYR A 273 -11.59 2.09 14.27
CA TYR A 273 -12.82 2.88 14.29
C TYR A 273 -13.78 2.45 15.39
N GLN A 274 -13.98 1.13 15.59
CA GLN A 274 -14.87 0.61 16.62
C GLN A 274 -14.40 0.88 18.06
N MET A 275 -13.10 1.23 18.22
CA MET A 275 -12.49 1.54 19.53
C MET A 275 -12.50 3.03 19.89
N ILE A 276 -13.17 3.87 19.12
CA ILE A 276 -13.30 5.31 19.44
C ILE A 276 -14.18 5.45 20.69
N ARG A 277 -13.68 6.12 21.71
CA ARG A 277 -14.51 6.55 22.86
C ARG A 277 -15.50 7.62 22.40
N LYS A 278 -16.74 7.51 22.89
CA LYS A 278 -17.71 8.60 22.86
C LYS A 278 -17.27 9.74 23.72
#